data_676879170016049f97cf14653f829050
#
_entry.id   676879170016049f97cf14653f829050
#
_cell.length_a   1.000
_cell.length_b   1.000
_cell.length_c   1.000
_cell.angle_alpha   90.00
_cell.angle_beta   90.00
_cell.angle_gamma   90.00
#
_symmetry.space_group_name_H-M   'P 1'
#
loop_
_entity.id
_entity.type
_entity.pdbx_description
1 polymer ?
#
loop_
_entity_poly.entity_id
_entity_poly.type
_entity_poly.pdbx_seq_one_letter_code
_entity_poly.pdbx_strand_id
1 'polypeptide(L)'
;MKEQIEELKRYAVRLKSGNNNLGSGVLWKPKLCQKHKLYVFTAAHVIKNHEDIRVEFERDGKKVELPADEFIISSQYQKEGEWWDVAIIPIDYNYQELPRYRVAELSYDLNKILKNPQLVMVGFPQEGYIDKSFRLSMDTLECEYEDVDKSIETIKYKFVVPNIDNSDKNLELGGFSGAGIFTQIDSEIVLLGIHKGALGENAARGNLLGATADFIRKMCHENNCDTPEKPGEVNGNL
;
A
#
# COMPACT_ATOMS: atom_id res chain seq x y z
N MET A 1 -3.78 15.29 11.30
CA MET A 1 -3.63 14.80 9.92
C MET A 1 -2.28 15.17 9.28
N LYS A 2 -1.84 16.46 9.19
CA LYS A 2 -0.54 16.78 8.53
C LYS A 2 0.68 16.08 9.14
N GLU A 3 0.81 16.02 10.44
CA GLU A 3 1.92 15.29 11.11
C GLU A 3 1.87 13.79 10.83
N GLN A 4 0.68 13.22 10.75
CA GLN A 4 0.47 11.81 10.44
C GLN A 4 0.78 11.47 8.98
N ILE A 5 0.55 12.39 8.05
CA ILE A 5 0.91 12.20 6.63
C ILE A 5 2.43 12.03 6.48
N GLU A 6 3.23 12.81 7.19
CA GLU A 6 4.69 12.65 7.16
C GLU A 6 5.13 11.30 7.75
N GLU A 7 4.41 10.80 8.75
CA GLU A 7 4.65 9.45 9.26
C GLU A 7 4.30 8.38 8.23
N LEU A 8 3.16 8.52 7.52
CA LEU A 8 2.73 7.59 6.48
C LEU A 8 3.74 7.46 5.34
N LYS A 9 4.44 8.52 4.98
CA LYS A 9 5.47 8.51 3.95
C LYS A 9 6.62 7.53 4.25
N ARG A 10 6.88 7.25 5.53
CA ARG A 10 7.94 6.31 5.96
C ARG A 10 7.64 4.86 5.60
N TYR A 11 6.39 4.54 5.30
CA TYR A 11 5.97 3.19 4.90
C TYR A 11 5.94 2.98 3.39
N ALA A 12 5.93 4.07 2.62
CA ALA A 12 5.85 3.98 1.17
C ALA A 12 7.20 3.59 0.57
N VAL A 13 7.14 2.71 -0.42
CA VAL A 13 8.30 2.34 -1.24
C VAL A 13 8.00 2.55 -2.71
N ARG A 14 9.03 2.84 -3.48
CA ARG A 14 8.99 2.84 -4.93
C ARG A 14 9.55 1.52 -5.45
N LEU A 15 8.85 0.92 -6.38
CA LEU A 15 9.28 -0.28 -7.08
C LEU A 15 9.81 0.10 -8.46
N LYS A 16 10.99 -0.41 -8.80
CA LYS A 16 11.71 -0.06 -10.03
C LYS A 16 12.22 -1.30 -10.74
N SER A 17 12.40 -1.19 -12.06
CA SER A 17 13.25 -2.09 -12.85
C SER A 17 14.17 -1.23 -13.68
N GLY A 18 15.47 -1.32 -13.43
CA GLY A 18 16.45 -0.38 -13.95
C GLY A 18 16.11 1.07 -13.56
N ASN A 19 15.94 1.95 -14.55
CA ASN A 19 15.55 3.35 -14.33
C ASN A 19 14.04 3.59 -14.36
N ASN A 20 13.24 2.57 -14.67
CA ASN A 20 11.78 2.71 -14.80
C ASN A 20 11.10 2.62 -13.45
N ASN A 21 10.22 3.57 -13.13
CA ASN A 21 9.27 3.45 -12.04
C ASN A 21 8.16 2.50 -12.46
N LEU A 22 8.00 1.40 -11.72
CA LEU A 22 6.96 0.40 -11.96
C LEU A 22 5.68 0.71 -11.19
N GLY A 23 5.83 1.24 -9.98
CA GLY A 23 4.73 1.48 -9.07
C GLY A 23 5.20 1.70 -7.63
N SER A 24 4.26 1.53 -6.73
CA SER A 24 4.42 1.75 -5.30
C SER A 24 4.26 0.45 -4.50
N GLY A 25 4.63 0.51 -3.24
CA GLY A 25 4.37 -0.53 -2.26
C GLY A 25 4.34 0.04 -0.85
N VAL A 26 4.05 -0.82 0.11
CA VAL A 26 3.99 -0.49 1.53
C VAL A 26 4.93 -1.39 2.32
N LEU A 27 5.87 -0.79 3.06
CA LEU A 27 6.71 -1.51 4.02
C LEU A 27 5.87 -1.96 5.20
N TRP A 28 6.00 -3.22 5.56
CA TRP A 28 5.44 -3.77 6.79
C TRP A 28 6.48 -4.55 7.58
N LYS A 29 6.52 -4.33 8.88
CA LYS A 29 7.41 -5.04 9.81
C LYS A 29 6.59 -5.86 10.80
N PRO A 30 6.73 -7.20 10.80
CA PRO A 30 6.08 -8.05 11.79
C PRO A 30 6.62 -7.79 13.20
N LYS A 31 5.79 -7.96 14.24
CA LYS A 31 6.20 -7.79 15.64
C LYS A 31 7.19 -8.86 16.10
N LEU A 32 6.96 -10.09 15.68
CA LEU A 32 7.77 -11.26 16.00
C LEU A 32 8.49 -11.72 14.74
N CYS A 33 9.55 -11.03 14.37
CA CYS A 33 10.36 -11.42 13.23
C CYS A 33 11.56 -12.25 13.72
N GLN A 34 11.57 -13.52 13.37
CA GLN A 34 12.71 -14.41 13.68
C GLN A 34 13.94 -14.09 12.82
N LYS A 35 13.78 -13.39 11.69
CA LYS A 35 14.83 -13.17 10.70
C LYS A 35 15.02 -11.71 10.26
N HIS A 36 14.60 -10.74 11.05
CA HIS A 36 14.69 -9.31 10.69
C HIS A 36 14.12 -8.97 9.31
N LYS A 37 13.17 -9.76 8.80
CA LYS A 37 12.55 -9.52 7.51
C LYS A 37 11.54 -8.39 7.58
N LEU A 38 11.58 -7.56 6.57
CA LEU A 38 10.50 -6.67 6.21
C LEU A 38 9.72 -7.31 5.08
N TYR A 39 8.50 -6.86 4.89
CA TYR A 39 7.69 -7.20 3.73
C TYR A 39 7.26 -5.93 3.04
N VAL A 40 7.18 -5.98 1.70
CA VAL A 40 6.49 -4.96 0.91
C VAL A 40 5.23 -5.59 0.36
N PHE A 41 4.10 -4.94 0.61
CA PHE A 41 2.84 -5.25 -0.03
C PHE A 41 2.69 -4.35 -1.25
N THR A 42 2.34 -4.93 -2.40
CA THR A 42 2.15 -4.21 -3.66
C THR A 42 1.10 -4.89 -4.54
N ALA A 43 0.72 -4.25 -5.63
CA ALA A 43 -0.13 -4.87 -6.64
C ALA A 43 0.69 -5.86 -7.51
N ALA A 44 0.12 -7.01 -7.82
CA ALA A 44 0.82 -8.07 -8.57
C ALA A 44 1.20 -7.61 -9.98
N HIS A 45 0.34 -6.81 -10.63
CA HIS A 45 0.63 -6.31 -11.99
C HIS A 45 1.89 -5.42 -12.05
N VAL A 46 2.27 -4.79 -10.92
CA VAL A 46 3.46 -3.93 -10.82
C VAL A 46 4.74 -4.74 -11.04
N ILE A 47 4.75 -6.00 -10.60
CA ILE A 47 5.99 -6.79 -10.57
C ILE A 47 5.99 -8.02 -11.50
N LYS A 48 4.84 -8.54 -11.90
CA LYS A 48 4.69 -9.86 -12.53
C LYS A 48 5.51 -10.08 -13.82
N ASN A 49 5.84 -9.01 -14.53
CA ASN A 49 6.52 -9.09 -15.83
C ASN A 49 7.93 -8.52 -15.79
N HIS A 50 8.50 -8.36 -14.59
CA HIS A 50 9.81 -7.74 -14.41
C HIS A 50 10.74 -8.67 -13.64
N GLU A 51 12.01 -8.76 -14.08
CA GLU A 51 13.02 -9.65 -13.50
C GLU A 51 13.95 -8.93 -12.52
N ASP A 52 14.35 -7.70 -12.80
CA ASP A 52 15.27 -6.92 -11.94
C ASP A 52 14.50 -5.87 -11.14
N ILE A 53 13.76 -6.33 -10.13
CA ILE A 53 12.95 -5.46 -9.30
C ILE A 53 13.79 -4.93 -8.14
N ARG A 54 13.70 -3.62 -7.92
CA ARG A 54 14.34 -2.91 -6.84
C ARG A 54 13.30 -2.21 -5.98
N VAL A 55 13.45 -2.34 -4.67
CA VAL A 55 12.67 -1.64 -3.67
C VAL A 55 13.46 -0.44 -3.19
N GLU A 56 12.92 0.75 -3.39
CA GLU A 56 13.54 2.01 -3.05
C GLU A 56 12.71 2.77 -2.03
N PHE A 57 13.32 3.21 -0.94
CA PHE A 57 12.67 4.01 0.11
C PHE A 57 13.67 4.96 0.76
N GLU A 58 13.18 5.91 1.55
CA GLU A 58 14.01 6.85 2.29
C GLU A 58 14.14 6.43 3.76
N ARG A 59 15.36 6.45 4.28
CA ARG A 59 15.66 6.26 5.69
C ARG A 59 16.66 7.31 6.16
N ASP A 60 16.30 8.07 7.18
CA ASP A 60 17.17 9.10 7.79
C ASP A 60 17.72 10.10 6.76
N GLY A 61 16.87 10.51 5.80
CA GLY A 61 17.24 11.41 4.71
C GLY A 61 18.16 10.78 3.65
N LYS A 62 18.35 9.46 3.69
CA LYS A 62 19.15 8.70 2.73
C LYS A 62 18.29 7.75 1.93
N LYS A 63 18.58 7.69 0.64
CA LYS A 63 17.98 6.69 -0.24
C LYS A 63 18.56 5.31 0.09
N VAL A 64 17.65 4.34 0.31
CA VAL A 64 17.95 2.92 0.42
C VAL A 64 17.36 2.22 -0.80
N GLU A 65 18.16 1.39 -1.46
CA GLU A 65 17.73 0.60 -2.60
C GLU A 65 18.16 -0.86 -2.39
N LEU A 66 17.21 -1.78 -2.42
CA LEU A 66 17.42 -3.20 -2.16
C LEU A 66 16.88 -4.03 -3.33
N PRO A 67 17.54 -5.13 -3.71
CA PRO A 67 16.98 -6.07 -4.67
C PRO A 67 15.75 -6.77 -4.09
N ALA A 68 14.81 -7.11 -4.94
CA ALA A 68 13.70 -7.99 -4.64
C ALA A 68 13.99 -9.37 -5.26
N ASP A 69 14.75 -10.19 -4.54
CA ASP A 69 15.20 -11.49 -5.04
C ASP A 69 14.07 -12.53 -5.05
N GLU A 70 13.06 -12.34 -4.22
CA GLU A 70 11.90 -13.22 -4.09
C GLU A 70 10.62 -12.38 -4.07
N PHE A 71 9.54 -12.90 -4.64
CA PHE A 71 8.20 -12.34 -4.50
C PHE A 71 7.13 -13.40 -4.60
N ILE A 72 6.03 -13.16 -3.91
CA ILE A 72 4.87 -14.03 -3.83
C ILE A 72 3.71 -13.32 -4.50
N ILE A 73 3.23 -13.84 -5.61
CA ILE A 73 2.05 -13.34 -6.32
C ILE A 73 0.85 -14.19 -5.92
N SER A 74 -0.30 -13.54 -5.69
CA SER A 74 -1.54 -14.23 -5.41
C SER A 74 -1.83 -15.32 -6.45
N SER A 75 -2.06 -16.54 -5.98
CA SER A 75 -2.43 -17.67 -6.85
C SER A 75 -3.77 -17.44 -7.55
N GLN A 76 -4.66 -16.67 -6.95
CA GLN A 76 -5.94 -16.27 -7.52
C GLN A 76 -5.76 -15.23 -8.64
N TYR A 77 -4.80 -14.31 -8.52
CA TYR A 77 -4.45 -13.39 -9.59
C TYR A 77 -4.04 -14.11 -10.88
N GLN A 78 -3.27 -15.17 -10.75
CA GLN A 78 -2.85 -15.99 -11.90
C GLN A 78 -4.02 -16.73 -12.57
N LYS A 79 -5.07 -17.07 -11.81
CA LYS A 79 -6.23 -17.84 -12.29
C LYS A 79 -7.41 -16.98 -12.71
N GLU A 80 -7.70 -15.93 -11.97
CA GLU A 80 -8.95 -15.17 -12.03
C GLU A 80 -8.74 -13.70 -12.41
N GLY A 81 -7.46 -13.25 -12.52
CA GLY A 81 -7.10 -11.93 -13.04
C GLY A 81 -7.15 -10.81 -12.01
N GLU A 82 -7.48 -9.60 -12.46
CA GLU A 82 -7.22 -8.30 -11.80
C GLU A 82 -7.85 -8.11 -10.42
N TRP A 83 -8.88 -8.87 -10.08
CA TRP A 83 -9.56 -8.71 -8.77
C TRP A 83 -8.67 -9.11 -7.59
N TRP A 84 -7.74 -10.03 -7.81
CA TRP A 84 -6.84 -10.61 -6.80
C TRP A 84 -5.41 -10.09 -6.91
N ASP A 85 -5.29 -8.85 -7.28
CA ASP A 85 -4.06 -8.17 -7.67
C ASP A 85 -3.21 -7.77 -6.47
N VAL A 86 -2.58 -8.74 -5.83
CA VAL A 86 -1.68 -8.55 -4.68
C VAL A 86 -0.40 -9.35 -4.86
N ALA A 87 0.71 -8.76 -4.46
CA ALA A 87 1.99 -9.42 -4.28
C ALA A 87 2.66 -9.02 -2.97
N ILE A 88 3.50 -9.91 -2.47
CA ILE A 88 4.30 -9.72 -1.25
C ILE A 88 5.77 -9.91 -1.63
N ILE A 89 6.62 -8.96 -1.26
CA ILE A 89 8.06 -9.02 -1.46
C ILE A 89 8.72 -9.11 -0.08
N PRO A 90 9.29 -10.27 0.32
CA PRO A 90 10.10 -10.37 1.51
C PRO A 90 11.45 -9.67 1.29
N ILE A 91 11.90 -8.89 2.28
CA ILE A 91 13.14 -8.14 2.22
C ILE A 91 13.97 -8.44 3.47
N ASP A 92 15.22 -8.81 3.26
CA ASP A 92 16.19 -9.01 4.32
C ASP A 92 16.89 -7.68 4.64
N TYR A 93 16.25 -6.87 5.48
CA TYR A 93 16.79 -5.58 5.90
C TYR A 93 16.43 -5.28 7.35
N ASN A 94 17.44 -4.91 8.13
CA ASN A 94 17.23 -4.55 9.54
C ASN A 94 16.78 -3.09 9.65
N TYR A 95 15.48 -2.87 9.71
CA TYR A 95 14.89 -1.56 9.93
C TYR A 95 14.31 -1.49 11.34
N GLN A 96 15.15 -1.16 12.32
CA GLN A 96 14.76 -1.18 13.74
C GLN A 96 13.70 -0.13 14.08
N GLU A 97 13.77 1.04 13.44
CA GLU A 97 12.97 2.22 13.79
C GLU A 97 11.74 2.44 12.90
N LEU A 98 11.36 1.46 12.07
CA LEU A 98 10.13 1.61 11.30
C LEU A 98 8.95 1.70 12.28
N PRO A 99 8.19 2.82 12.28
CA PRO A 99 7.01 2.93 13.10
C PRO A 99 6.05 1.78 12.78
N ARG A 100 5.22 1.41 13.74
CA ARG A 100 4.25 0.34 13.53
C ARG A 100 2.91 0.94 13.15
N TYR A 101 2.31 0.42 12.12
CA TYR A 101 0.91 0.60 11.84
C TYR A 101 0.17 -0.72 12.01
N ARG A 102 -1.11 -0.64 12.26
CA ARG A 102 -1.98 -1.80 12.33
C ARG A 102 -2.52 -2.11 10.93
N VAL A 103 -2.59 -3.38 10.59
CA VAL A 103 -3.30 -3.85 9.39
C VAL A 103 -4.75 -4.11 9.77
N ALA A 104 -5.69 -3.51 9.03
CA ALA A 104 -7.10 -3.58 9.34
C ALA A 104 -7.63 -5.03 9.35
N GLU A 105 -8.61 -5.28 10.20
CA GLU A 105 -9.54 -6.38 10.05
C GLU A 105 -10.92 -5.79 9.74
N LEU A 106 -11.37 -5.93 8.51
CA LEU A 106 -12.58 -5.23 8.04
C LEU A 106 -13.83 -5.64 8.80
N SER A 107 -13.92 -6.90 9.26
CA SER A 107 -15.02 -7.36 10.10
C SER A 107 -15.12 -6.59 11.43
N TYR A 108 -14.00 -6.15 11.98
CA TYR A 108 -13.91 -5.41 13.24
C TYR A 108 -13.92 -3.88 13.01
N ASP A 109 -13.23 -3.39 11.99
CA ASP A 109 -12.96 -1.98 11.78
C ASP A 109 -14.02 -1.25 10.95
N LEU A 110 -14.84 -1.98 10.18
CA LEU A 110 -15.77 -1.39 9.20
C LEU A 110 -16.68 -0.29 9.80
N ASN A 111 -17.27 -0.55 10.97
CA ASN A 111 -18.14 0.43 11.62
C ASN A 111 -17.39 1.72 12.02
N LYS A 112 -16.10 1.63 12.32
CA LYS A 112 -15.25 2.80 12.66
C LYS A 112 -14.85 3.56 11.41
N ILE A 113 -14.55 2.84 10.32
CA ILE A 113 -14.25 3.41 9.00
C ILE A 113 -15.48 4.19 8.48
N LEU A 114 -16.67 3.63 8.59
CA LEU A 114 -17.93 4.30 8.18
C LEU A 114 -18.20 5.59 8.97
N LYS A 115 -17.75 5.68 10.21
CA LYS A 115 -17.86 6.91 11.02
C LYS A 115 -16.84 7.98 10.64
N ASN A 116 -15.70 7.59 10.11
CA ASN A 116 -14.66 8.48 9.62
C ASN A 116 -14.12 7.95 8.29
N PRO A 117 -14.80 8.25 7.18
CA PRO A 117 -14.49 7.67 5.86
C PRO A 117 -13.25 8.27 5.20
N GLN A 118 -12.52 9.15 5.88
CA GLN A 118 -11.31 9.76 5.33
C GLN A 118 -10.18 8.73 5.21
N LEU A 119 -9.65 8.61 4.00
CA LEU A 119 -8.53 7.76 3.67
C LEU A 119 -7.37 8.60 3.13
N VAL A 120 -6.18 8.07 3.26
CA VAL A 120 -4.97 8.67 2.67
C VAL A 120 -4.24 7.58 1.89
N MET A 121 -3.97 7.85 0.62
CA MET A 121 -3.13 7.00 -0.22
C MET A 121 -1.75 7.63 -0.35
N VAL A 122 -0.70 6.84 -0.11
CA VAL A 122 0.70 7.31 -0.20
C VAL A 122 1.47 6.45 -1.18
N GLY A 123 2.09 7.09 -2.18
CA GLY A 123 2.83 6.37 -3.22
C GLY A 123 3.74 7.27 -4.05
N PHE A 124 4.28 6.72 -5.13
CA PHE A 124 5.23 7.37 -6.02
C PHE A 124 4.64 7.52 -7.42
N PRO A 125 4.09 8.67 -7.78
CA PRO A 125 3.56 8.90 -9.12
C PRO A 125 4.63 8.71 -10.20
N GLN A 126 4.23 8.25 -11.37
CA GLN A 126 5.14 7.96 -12.48
C GLN A 126 5.74 9.24 -13.08
N GLU A 127 4.97 10.31 -13.11
CA GLU A 127 5.34 11.65 -13.59
C GLU A 127 5.47 12.64 -12.42
N GLY A 128 6.09 12.23 -11.35
CA GLY A 128 6.27 13.11 -10.22
C GLY A 128 7.65 13.75 -10.25
N TYR A 129 7.69 15.04 -10.37
CA TYR A 129 8.73 15.94 -9.92
C TYR A 129 10.09 15.28 -9.72
N ILE A 130 10.86 15.21 -10.76
CA ILE A 130 12.31 15.00 -10.61
C ILE A 130 12.84 16.30 -9.96
N ASP A 131 12.63 16.42 -8.65
CA ASP A 131 13.40 17.37 -7.88
C ASP A 131 14.86 16.93 -7.98
N LYS A 132 15.69 17.81 -8.50
CA LYS A 132 17.14 17.59 -8.64
C LYS A 132 17.86 17.42 -7.29
N SER A 133 17.17 17.64 -6.18
CA SER A 133 17.58 17.21 -4.85
C SER A 133 17.25 15.72 -4.70
N PHE A 134 18.16 14.90 -4.26
CA PHE A 134 18.12 13.44 -4.08
C PHE A 134 16.96 12.89 -3.22
N ARG A 135 15.87 13.62 -3.08
CA ARG A 135 14.65 13.18 -2.38
C ARG A 135 13.77 12.41 -3.32
N LEU A 136 13.29 11.24 -2.86
CA LEU A 136 12.26 10.49 -3.54
C LEU A 136 11.01 11.37 -3.65
N SER A 137 10.50 11.53 -4.86
CA SER A 137 9.26 12.26 -5.08
C SER A 137 8.10 11.37 -4.68
N MET A 138 7.52 11.65 -3.55
CA MET A 138 6.40 10.95 -2.94
C MET A 138 5.19 11.85 -2.89
N ASP A 139 4.03 11.33 -3.19
CA ASP A 139 2.80 12.09 -3.12
C ASP A 139 1.75 11.43 -2.23
N THR A 140 0.81 12.23 -1.75
CA THR A 140 -0.23 11.83 -0.83
C THR A 140 -1.56 12.32 -1.33
N LEU A 141 -2.50 11.40 -1.53
CA LEU A 141 -3.84 11.70 -2.02
C LEU A 141 -4.88 11.44 -0.93
N GLU A 142 -5.71 12.43 -0.66
CA GLU A 142 -6.86 12.28 0.22
C GLU A 142 -8.01 11.59 -0.53
N CYS A 143 -8.63 10.61 0.13
CA CYS A 143 -9.68 9.78 -0.43
C CYS A 143 -10.83 9.60 0.55
N GLU A 144 -11.98 9.21 0.07
CA GLU A 144 -13.13 8.77 0.89
C GLU A 144 -13.45 7.31 0.62
N TYR A 145 -13.72 6.56 1.69
CA TYR A 145 -14.24 5.21 1.61
C TYR A 145 -15.67 5.23 1.03
N GLU A 146 -15.95 4.32 0.11
CA GLU A 146 -17.30 4.13 -0.44
C GLU A 146 -17.91 2.80 -0.02
N ASP A 147 -17.23 1.68 -0.29
CA ASP A 147 -17.77 0.34 -0.06
C ASP A 147 -16.66 -0.72 -0.01
N VAL A 148 -17.01 -1.93 0.42
CA VAL A 148 -16.18 -3.12 0.32
C VAL A 148 -16.95 -4.27 -0.32
N ASP A 149 -16.40 -4.80 -1.40
CA ASP A 149 -16.90 -6.03 -1.99
C ASP A 149 -16.12 -7.23 -1.41
N LYS A 150 -16.73 -7.92 -0.45
CA LYS A 150 -16.13 -9.06 0.25
C LYS A 150 -15.95 -10.28 -0.66
N SER A 151 -16.72 -10.41 -1.73
CA SER A 151 -16.65 -11.56 -2.62
C SER A 151 -15.35 -11.57 -3.45
N ILE A 152 -14.81 -10.38 -3.71
CA ILE A 152 -13.58 -10.15 -4.47
C ILE A 152 -12.50 -9.42 -3.66
N GLU A 153 -12.68 -9.34 -2.34
CA GLU A 153 -11.73 -8.72 -1.40
C GLU A 153 -11.26 -7.32 -1.85
N THR A 154 -12.22 -6.49 -2.28
CA THR A 154 -11.94 -5.19 -2.90
C THR A 154 -12.59 -4.06 -2.12
N ILE A 155 -11.79 -3.03 -1.80
CA ILE A 155 -12.25 -1.74 -1.28
C ILE A 155 -12.52 -0.81 -2.46
N LYS A 156 -13.67 -0.13 -2.42
CA LYS A 156 -14.02 0.97 -3.32
C LYS A 156 -13.88 2.29 -2.59
N TYR A 157 -13.25 3.25 -3.22
CA TYR A 157 -13.05 4.60 -2.68
C TYR A 157 -12.91 5.62 -3.80
N LYS A 158 -12.98 6.90 -3.47
CA LYS A 158 -12.86 8.01 -4.42
C LYS A 158 -11.94 9.09 -3.89
N PHE A 159 -11.41 9.93 -4.77
CA PHE A 159 -10.66 11.10 -4.35
C PHE A 159 -11.57 12.15 -3.72
N VAL A 160 -11.10 12.75 -2.64
CA VAL A 160 -11.61 14.02 -2.14
C VAL A 160 -10.88 15.11 -2.92
N VAL A 161 -11.53 15.61 -3.96
CA VAL A 161 -10.98 16.68 -4.76
C VAL A 161 -11.49 18.02 -4.24
N PRO A 162 -10.68 18.81 -3.49
CA PRO A 162 -11.06 20.16 -3.16
C PRO A 162 -10.95 21.01 -4.45
N ASN A 163 -12.10 21.33 -5.08
CA ASN A 163 -12.20 22.32 -6.17
C ASN A 163 -11.20 22.16 -7.33
N ILE A 164 -11.05 20.96 -7.90
CA ILE A 164 -10.39 20.86 -9.19
C ILE A 164 -11.36 21.42 -10.21
N ASP A 165 -11.00 22.58 -10.75
CA ASP A 165 -11.64 23.14 -11.91
C ASP A 165 -11.62 22.09 -13.03
N ASN A 166 -12.74 21.90 -13.75
CA ASN A 166 -12.94 20.82 -14.74
C ASN A 166 -11.91 20.79 -15.88
N SER A 167 -10.90 21.65 -15.85
CA SER A 167 -9.81 21.75 -16.81
C SER A 167 -8.65 20.79 -16.58
N ASP A 168 -8.40 20.36 -15.34
CA ASP A 168 -7.31 19.41 -15.03
C ASP A 168 -7.81 17.96 -15.14
N LYS A 169 -8.06 17.54 -16.36
CA LYS A 169 -8.75 16.30 -16.70
C LYS A 169 -7.93 15.02 -16.54
N ASN A 170 -6.65 15.10 -16.23
CA ASN A 170 -5.76 13.95 -16.20
C ASN A 170 -5.02 13.86 -14.86
N LEU A 171 -5.74 13.48 -13.80
CA LEU A 171 -5.05 12.95 -12.63
C LEU A 171 -4.48 11.59 -13.04
N GLU A 172 -3.23 11.57 -13.48
CA GLU A 172 -2.54 10.35 -13.83
C GLU A 172 -2.15 9.60 -12.56
N LEU A 173 -2.84 8.49 -12.32
CA LEU A 173 -2.54 7.58 -11.22
C LEU A 173 -1.37 6.63 -11.53
N GLY A 174 -0.71 6.83 -12.66
CA GLY A 174 0.48 6.08 -13.01
C GLY A 174 1.51 6.11 -11.87
N GLY A 175 2.00 4.94 -11.44
CA GLY A 175 2.94 4.81 -10.34
C GLY A 175 2.30 4.64 -8.95
N PHE A 176 1.02 4.97 -8.75
CA PHE A 176 0.34 4.69 -7.47
C PHE A 176 -0.08 3.24 -7.28
N SER A 177 -0.09 2.42 -8.32
CA SER A 177 -0.37 0.97 -8.20
C SER A 177 0.51 0.35 -7.12
N GLY A 178 -0.11 -0.33 -6.15
CA GLY A 178 0.53 -0.87 -4.97
C GLY A 178 0.66 0.10 -3.78
N ALA A 179 0.29 1.38 -3.93
CA ALA A 179 0.29 2.36 -2.85
C ALA A 179 -0.61 1.94 -1.68
N GLY A 180 -0.19 2.24 -0.45
CA GLY A 180 -0.98 1.95 0.74
C GLY A 180 -2.19 2.87 0.88
N ILE A 181 -3.31 2.28 1.27
CA ILE A 181 -4.55 2.98 1.62
C ILE A 181 -4.67 2.96 3.13
N PHE A 182 -4.53 4.12 3.75
CA PHE A 182 -4.53 4.26 5.21
C PHE A 182 -5.72 5.07 5.71
N THR A 183 -6.10 4.81 6.95
CA THR A 183 -7.01 5.64 7.73
C THR A 183 -6.51 5.76 9.16
N GLN A 184 -7.19 6.60 9.95
CA GLN A 184 -6.97 6.69 11.38
C GLN A 184 -8.18 6.12 12.14
N ILE A 185 -7.94 5.15 13.01
CA ILE A 185 -8.94 4.56 13.89
C ILE A 185 -8.43 4.64 15.32
N ASP A 186 -9.17 5.28 16.21
CA ASP A 186 -8.82 5.43 17.64
C ASP A 186 -7.37 5.95 17.86
N SER A 187 -6.94 6.94 17.06
CA SER A 187 -5.59 7.52 17.03
C SER A 187 -4.48 6.61 16.47
N GLU A 188 -4.79 5.39 16.05
CA GLU A 188 -3.84 4.50 15.38
C GLU A 188 -3.88 4.68 13.86
N ILE A 189 -2.70 4.60 13.23
CA ILE A 189 -2.58 4.47 11.79
C ILE A 189 -2.94 3.04 11.39
N VAL A 190 -3.85 2.89 10.46
CA VAL A 190 -4.40 1.60 10.02
C VAL A 190 -4.30 1.48 8.52
N LEU A 191 -3.61 0.43 8.04
CA LEU A 191 -3.60 0.05 6.64
C LEU A 191 -4.89 -0.71 6.31
N LEU A 192 -5.71 -0.18 5.41
CA LEU A 192 -6.94 -0.81 4.93
C LEU A 192 -6.72 -1.75 3.75
N GLY A 193 -5.66 -1.50 2.99
CA GLY A 193 -5.34 -2.26 1.80
C GLY A 193 -4.33 -1.56 0.91
N ILE A 194 -4.20 -2.03 -0.32
CA ILE A 194 -3.31 -1.47 -1.34
C ILE A 194 -4.10 -1.11 -2.60
N HIS A 195 -3.72 0.01 -3.23
CA HIS A 195 -4.31 0.46 -4.47
C HIS A 195 -4.02 -0.50 -5.62
N LYS A 196 -5.06 -0.88 -6.38
CA LYS A 196 -4.95 -1.74 -7.57
C LYS A 196 -5.10 -0.97 -8.86
N GLY A 197 -5.97 0.02 -8.88
CA GLY A 197 -6.32 0.76 -10.08
C GLY A 197 -7.64 1.52 -9.94
N ALA A 198 -8.19 1.95 -11.07
CA ALA A 198 -9.46 2.64 -11.15
C ALA A 198 -10.42 1.92 -12.10
N LEU A 199 -11.72 2.02 -11.83
CA LEU A 199 -12.76 1.61 -12.74
C LEU A 199 -13.04 2.76 -13.73
N GLY A 200 -12.77 2.50 -15.03
CA GLY A 200 -13.05 3.44 -16.12
C GLY A 200 -11.87 4.31 -16.54
N GLU A 201 -12.03 5.01 -17.67
CA GLU A 201 -10.98 5.80 -18.32
C GLU A 201 -10.60 7.09 -17.57
N ASN A 202 -11.41 7.51 -16.60
CA ASN A 202 -11.21 8.76 -15.88
C ASN A 202 -11.13 8.53 -14.38
N ALA A 203 -9.93 8.35 -13.87
CA ALA A 203 -9.65 8.14 -12.45
C ALA A 203 -10.13 9.30 -11.56
N ALA A 204 -10.18 10.53 -12.07
CA ALA A 204 -10.67 11.70 -11.34
C ALA A 204 -12.19 11.67 -11.08
N ARG A 205 -12.93 10.82 -11.78
CA ARG A 205 -14.38 10.65 -11.63
C ARG A 205 -14.80 9.20 -11.38
N GLY A 206 -13.84 8.28 -11.42
CA GLY A 206 -14.08 6.84 -11.28
C GLY A 206 -13.90 6.36 -9.86
N ASN A 207 -14.48 5.21 -9.57
CA ASN A 207 -14.22 4.49 -8.34
C ASN A 207 -12.81 3.93 -8.39
N LEU A 208 -12.04 4.21 -7.36
CA LEU A 208 -10.74 3.61 -7.14
C LEU A 208 -10.93 2.25 -6.48
N LEU A 209 -10.06 1.32 -6.82
CA LEU A 209 -10.08 -0.03 -6.29
C LEU A 209 -8.81 -0.34 -5.50
N GLY A 210 -8.99 -0.95 -4.34
CA GLY A 210 -7.91 -1.47 -3.52
C GLY A 210 -8.15 -2.92 -3.13
N ALA A 211 -7.08 -3.71 -3.03
CA ALA A 211 -7.14 -5.00 -2.38
C ALA A 211 -7.24 -4.81 -0.87
N THR A 212 -8.10 -5.60 -0.20
CA THR A 212 -8.32 -5.48 1.24
C THR A 212 -7.11 -5.93 2.06
N ALA A 213 -6.96 -5.38 3.25
CA ALA A 213 -6.00 -5.85 4.23
C ALA A 213 -6.27 -7.30 4.67
N ASP A 214 -7.54 -7.73 4.68
CA ASP A 214 -7.90 -9.12 4.99
C ASP A 214 -7.34 -10.08 3.94
N PHE A 215 -7.36 -9.68 2.65
CA PHE A 215 -6.74 -10.47 1.59
C PHE A 215 -5.22 -10.56 1.72
N ILE A 216 -4.56 -9.45 2.07
CA ILE A 216 -3.11 -9.43 2.35
C ILE A 216 -2.79 -10.41 3.49
N ARG A 217 -3.57 -10.38 4.57
CA ARG A 217 -3.41 -11.27 5.72
C ARG A 217 -3.57 -12.75 5.34
N LYS A 218 -4.59 -13.04 4.52
CA LYS A 218 -4.83 -14.38 3.97
C LYS A 218 -3.61 -14.87 3.16
N MET A 219 -3.08 -14.04 2.27
CA MET A 219 -1.89 -14.38 1.49
C MET A 219 -0.66 -14.64 2.37
N CYS A 220 -0.44 -13.81 3.40
CA CYS A 220 0.66 -14.06 4.35
C CYS A 220 0.52 -15.43 5.01
N HIS A 221 -0.68 -15.79 5.46
CA HIS A 221 -0.94 -17.07 6.10
C HIS A 221 -0.73 -18.25 5.13
N GLU A 222 -1.25 -18.18 3.90
CA GLU A 222 -1.15 -19.25 2.90
C GLU A 222 0.30 -19.51 2.46
N ASN A 223 1.16 -18.50 2.55
CA ASN A 223 2.56 -18.58 2.10
C ASN A 223 3.58 -18.64 3.24
N ASN A 224 3.13 -18.94 4.47
CA ASN A 224 3.99 -19.01 5.65
C ASN A 224 4.84 -17.75 5.88
N CYS A 225 4.34 -16.58 5.48
CA CYS A 225 4.88 -15.30 5.89
C CYS A 225 4.44 -14.97 7.32
N ASP A 226 5.18 -14.08 7.97
CA ASP A 226 4.65 -13.50 9.20
C ASP A 226 3.31 -12.82 8.90
N THR A 227 2.28 -13.16 9.68
CA THR A 227 0.93 -12.66 9.43
C THR A 227 0.67 -11.42 10.28
N PRO A 228 0.09 -10.33 9.70
CA PRO A 228 -0.34 -9.19 10.48
C PRO A 228 -1.33 -9.58 11.58
N GLU A 229 -1.06 -9.14 12.80
CA GLU A 229 -1.87 -9.48 13.97
C GLU A 229 -3.30 -8.95 13.84
N LYS A 230 -4.24 -9.68 14.43
CA LYS A 230 -5.61 -9.23 14.55
C LYS A 230 -5.75 -8.22 15.69
N PRO A 231 -6.69 -7.26 15.58
CA PRO A 231 -7.03 -6.39 16.69
C PRO A 231 -7.47 -7.23 17.91
N GLY A 232 -6.88 -6.99 19.08
CA GLY A 232 -7.26 -7.66 20.32
C GLY A 232 -6.53 -8.97 20.61
N GLU A 233 -5.73 -9.54 19.73
CA GLU A 233 -4.78 -10.60 20.06
C GLU A 233 -3.56 -10.01 20.79
N VAL A 234 -3.76 -9.62 22.05
CA VAL A 234 -2.65 -9.40 22.96
C VAL A 234 -2.18 -10.81 23.36
N ASN A 235 -1.05 -11.23 22.80
CA ASN A 235 -0.42 -12.46 23.22
C ASN A 235 -0.15 -12.40 24.74
N GLY A 236 -1.01 -13.04 25.52
CA GLY A 236 -0.81 -13.30 26.92
C GLY A 236 0.26 -14.39 27.09
N ASN A 237 1.50 -14.05 26.83
CA ASN A 237 2.67 -14.80 27.30
C ASN A 237 3.80 -13.79 27.50
N LEU A 238 3.88 -13.29 28.71
CA LEU A 238 5.11 -12.80 29.33
C LEU A 238 5.84 -13.97 29.97
#